data_5302ff1ebfa965c5f1584e4133f60765
#
_entry.id   5302ff1ebfa965c5f1584e4133f60765
#
_cell.length_a   1.000
_cell.length_b   1.000
_cell.length_c   1.000
_cell.angle_alpha   90.00
_cell.angle_beta   90.00
_cell.angle_gamma   90.00
#
_symmetry.space_group_name_H-M   'P 1'
#
loop_
_entity.id
_entity.type
_entity.pdbx_description
1 polymer ?
#
loop_
_entity_poly.entity_id
_entity_poly.type
_entity_poly.pdbx_seq_one_letter_code
_entity_poly.pdbx_strand_id
1 'polypeptide(L)'
;MAEADQQPNADALGQPLELILARNLVSLVTLAAVLIDVEGAIIFFNDAAAEFFGGLFEETGPVPLAQWRDEVGPFDEDEQHLPTGDLPVTRAFRDGRPGFGRFHIRGGSGLVEVEVVALPLVGSVGLHGALVMFWPLDRG
;
A
#
# COMPACT_ATOMS: atom_id res chain seq x y z
N MET A 1 14.92 -32.35 -1.40
CA MET A 1 14.75 -31.52 -1.52
C MET A 1 14.90 -30.64 -2.04
N ALA A 2 15.09 -30.74 -2.06
CA ALA A 2 15.49 -29.76 -2.43
C ALA A 2 14.81 -28.70 -2.53
N GLU A 3 13.97 -28.73 -2.65
CA GLU A 3 13.39 -27.67 -2.71
C GLU A 3 13.49 -26.79 -1.69
N ALA A 4 13.88 -27.10 -0.75
CA ALA A 4 14.00 -26.25 0.34
C ALA A 4 14.90 -25.09 0.12
N ASP A 5 15.80 -25.19 -0.75
CA ASP A 5 16.69 -24.11 -0.88
C ASP A 5 16.14 -22.95 -1.53
N GLN A 6 14.94 -23.00 -2.06
CA GLN A 6 14.38 -21.83 -2.61
C GLN A 6 13.79 -20.93 -1.62
N GLN A 7 13.40 -21.42 -0.46
CA GLN A 7 12.81 -20.56 0.52
C GLN A 7 13.74 -19.53 1.07
N PRO A 8 14.98 -19.81 1.24
CA PRO A 8 15.89 -18.80 1.77
C PRO A 8 15.96 -17.54 0.94
N ASN A 9 15.56 -17.60 -0.31
CA ASN A 9 15.60 -16.40 -1.08
C ASN A 9 14.71 -15.33 -0.52
N ALA A 10 13.57 -15.70 0.01
CA ALA A 10 12.69 -14.72 0.62
C ALA A 10 13.34 -14.11 1.84
N ASP A 11 13.99 -14.94 2.65
CA ASP A 11 14.63 -14.42 3.81
C ASP A 11 15.83 -13.57 3.45
N ALA A 12 16.54 -13.94 2.41
CA ALA A 12 17.67 -13.17 1.98
C ALA A 12 17.28 -11.77 1.54
N LEU A 13 16.09 -11.62 1.04
CA LEU A 13 15.60 -10.32 0.65
C LEU A 13 14.96 -9.58 1.81
N GLY A 14 14.85 -10.21 2.97
CA GLY A 14 14.27 -9.56 4.13
C GLY A 14 12.77 -9.41 4.09
N GLN A 15 12.09 -10.14 3.24
CA GLN A 15 10.64 -10.03 3.13
C GLN A 15 10.00 -11.40 3.28
N PRO A 16 8.85 -11.47 3.98
CA PRO A 16 8.09 -12.71 4.08
C PRO A 16 7.62 -13.16 2.71
N LEU A 17 7.46 -14.47 2.57
CA LEU A 17 6.99 -15.05 1.31
C LEU A 17 5.66 -14.46 0.90
N GLU A 18 4.76 -14.23 1.86
CA GLU A 18 3.46 -13.66 1.54
C GLU A 18 3.56 -12.31 0.85
N LEU A 19 4.52 -11.49 1.23
CA LEU A 19 4.70 -10.20 0.59
C LEU A 19 5.28 -10.36 -0.81
N ILE A 20 6.15 -11.33 -1.00
CA ILE A 20 6.71 -11.58 -2.33
C ILE A 20 5.64 -12.05 -3.29
N LEU A 21 4.78 -12.96 -2.83
CA LEU A 21 3.69 -13.44 -3.67
C LEU A 21 2.69 -12.34 -3.97
N ALA A 22 2.38 -11.52 -2.97
CA ALA A 22 1.48 -10.40 -3.16
C ALA A 22 2.05 -9.40 -4.17
N ARG A 23 3.34 -9.14 -4.10
CA ARG A 23 3.98 -8.24 -5.04
C ARG A 23 3.86 -8.76 -6.47
N ASN A 24 4.05 -10.05 -6.65
CA ASN A 24 3.92 -10.64 -7.98
C ASN A 24 2.49 -10.51 -8.49
N LEU A 25 1.51 -10.72 -7.61
CA LEU A 25 0.12 -10.60 -8.00
C LEU A 25 -0.24 -9.15 -8.32
N VAL A 26 0.20 -8.22 -7.47
CA VAL A 26 -0.14 -6.81 -7.62
C VAL A 26 0.41 -6.26 -8.93
N SER A 27 1.54 -6.76 -9.39
CA SER A 27 2.09 -6.26 -10.64
C SER A 27 1.24 -6.62 -11.85
N LEU A 28 0.28 -7.55 -11.67
CA LEU A 28 -0.58 -7.97 -12.78
C LEU A 28 -1.93 -7.26 -12.78
N VAL A 29 -2.28 -6.53 -11.72
CA VAL A 29 -3.58 -5.88 -11.71
C VAL A 29 -3.46 -4.48 -12.30
N THR A 30 -4.58 -3.98 -12.81
CA THR A 30 -4.61 -2.69 -13.48
C THR A 30 -5.05 -1.56 -12.58
N LEU A 31 -5.58 -1.87 -11.40
CA LEU A 31 -5.88 -0.83 -10.42
C LEU A 31 -4.59 -0.40 -9.72
N ALA A 32 -4.54 0.86 -9.33
CA ALA A 32 -3.40 1.33 -8.56
C ALA A 32 -3.33 0.57 -7.24
N ALA A 33 -2.17 0.04 -6.93
CA ALA A 33 -2.01 -0.79 -5.74
C ALA A 33 -0.63 -0.60 -5.16
N VAL A 34 -0.57 -0.59 -3.83
CA VAL A 34 0.70 -0.52 -3.11
C VAL A 34 0.73 -1.62 -2.06
N LEU A 35 1.92 -2.05 -1.70
CA LEU A 35 2.14 -2.94 -0.58
C LEU A 35 2.78 -2.15 0.55
N ILE A 36 2.24 -2.31 1.74
CA ILE A 36 2.71 -1.61 2.93
C ILE A 36 3.12 -2.66 3.94
N ASP A 37 4.30 -2.51 4.52
CA ASP A 37 4.75 -3.47 5.53
C ASP A 37 4.17 -3.12 6.89
N VAL A 38 4.51 -3.91 7.91
CA VAL A 38 3.92 -3.72 9.24
C VAL A 38 4.37 -2.43 9.91
N GLU A 39 5.41 -1.81 9.40
CA GLU A 39 5.86 -0.52 9.92
C GLU A 39 5.23 0.64 9.20
N GLY A 40 4.40 0.35 8.21
CA GLY A 40 3.71 1.40 7.48
C GLY A 40 4.45 1.92 6.26
N ALA A 41 5.59 1.35 5.92
CA ALA A 41 6.33 1.80 4.75
C ALA A 41 5.75 1.19 3.48
N ILE A 42 5.70 1.98 2.42
CA ILE A 42 5.34 1.43 1.11
C ILE A 42 6.57 0.73 0.57
N ILE A 43 6.45 -0.57 0.35
CA ILE A 43 7.58 -1.38 -0.12
C ILE A 43 7.46 -1.74 -1.60
N PHE A 44 6.32 -1.49 -2.20
CA PHE A 44 6.15 -1.75 -3.62
C PHE A 44 4.88 -1.05 -4.10
N PHE A 45 4.89 -0.56 -5.33
CA PHE A 45 3.67 -0.12 -5.98
C PHE A 45 3.73 -0.52 -7.45
N ASN A 46 2.55 -0.82 -8.00
CA ASN A 46 2.49 -1.30 -9.38
C ASN A 46 2.52 -0.13 -10.37
N ASP A 47 2.47 -0.45 -11.66
CA ASP A 47 2.58 0.57 -12.69
C ASP A 47 1.45 1.58 -12.60
N ALA A 48 0.24 1.14 -12.30
CA ALA A 48 -0.89 2.06 -12.19
C ALA A 48 -0.69 3.04 -11.03
N ALA A 49 -0.17 2.57 -9.91
CA ALA A 49 0.14 3.46 -8.79
C ALA A 49 1.27 4.41 -9.14
N ALA A 50 2.29 3.90 -9.82
CA ALA A 50 3.40 4.75 -10.24
C ALA A 50 2.92 5.87 -11.15
N GLU A 51 2.03 5.54 -12.06
CA GLU A 51 1.47 6.54 -12.95
C GLU A 51 0.64 7.57 -12.19
N PHE A 52 -0.14 7.11 -11.21
CA PHE A 52 -0.93 8.02 -10.40
C PHE A 52 -0.05 9.00 -9.62
N PHE A 53 1.00 8.48 -8.99
CA PHE A 53 1.87 9.32 -8.19
C PHE A 53 2.74 10.24 -9.05
N GLY A 54 3.03 9.85 -10.28
CA GLY A 54 3.66 10.74 -11.26
C GLY A 54 5.07 11.01 -10.89
N GLY A 55 5.74 10.95 -10.16
CA GLY A 55 7.11 11.29 -9.82
C GLY A 55 7.26 11.77 -8.40
N LEU A 56 6.18 11.61 -7.60
CA LEU A 56 6.28 12.00 -6.22
C LEU A 56 7.33 11.18 -5.48
N PHE A 57 7.53 9.94 -5.89
CA PHE A 57 8.48 9.06 -5.21
C PHE A 57 9.58 8.68 -6.17
N GLU A 58 10.80 8.67 -5.66
CA GLU A 58 11.90 8.08 -6.38
C GLU A 58 11.69 6.59 -6.42
N GLU A 59 12.30 5.94 -7.39
CA GLU A 59 12.10 4.53 -7.53
C GLU A 59 12.92 3.68 -6.61
N THR A 60 13.71 4.26 -5.77
CA THR A 60 14.66 3.52 -4.98
C THR A 60 14.12 3.27 -3.60
N GLY A 61 13.87 2.04 -3.29
CA GLY A 61 13.64 1.60 -1.94
C GLY A 61 12.29 1.95 -1.37
N PRO A 62 12.07 1.57 -0.13
CA PRO A 62 10.79 1.80 0.54
C PRO A 62 10.53 3.26 0.82
N VAL A 63 9.26 3.63 0.87
CA VAL A 63 8.84 4.97 1.23
C VAL A 63 8.31 4.93 2.66
N PRO A 64 9.01 5.53 3.61
CA PRO A 64 8.58 5.46 5.01
C PRO A 64 7.21 6.08 5.24
N LEU A 65 6.55 5.62 6.29
CA LEU A 65 5.23 6.11 6.64
C LEU A 65 5.19 7.62 6.76
N ALA A 66 6.16 8.21 7.46
CA ALA A 66 6.15 9.66 7.66
C ALA A 66 6.22 10.40 6.33
N GLN A 67 6.98 9.87 5.39
CA GLN A 67 7.13 10.53 4.10
C GLN A 67 5.83 10.49 3.30
N TRP A 68 5.22 9.31 3.13
CA TRP A 68 4.03 9.29 2.31
C TRP A 68 2.83 9.91 3.02
N ARG A 69 2.80 9.86 4.35
CA ARG A 69 1.77 10.60 5.10
C ARG A 69 1.83 12.08 4.77
N ASP A 70 3.03 12.61 4.68
CA ASP A 70 3.21 14.02 4.41
C ASP A 70 2.91 14.38 2.97
N GLU A 71 3.34 13.54 2.04
CA GLU A 71 3.27 13.87 0.61
C GLU A 71 1.98 13.41 -0.05
N VAL A 72 1.47 12.25 0.33
CA VAL A 72 0.31 11.66 -0.32
C VAL A 72 -0.96 11.87 0.48
N GLY A 73 -0.87 11.80 1.76
CA GLY A 73 -2.01 11.99 2.63
C GLY A 73 -2.30 10.76 3.47
N PRO A 74 -3.54 10.55 3.85
CA PRO A 74 -4.78 11.09 3.27
C PRO A 74 -5.16 12.48 3.79
N PHE A 75 -5.95 13.16 3.00
CA PHE A 75 -6.41 14.51 3.31
C PHE A 75 -7.93 14.57 3.23
N ASP A 76 -8.50 15.56 3.90
CA ASP A 76 -9.90 15.89 3.68
C ASP A 76 -10.02 16.86 2.49
N GLU A 77 -11.22 17.31 2.20
CA GLU A 77 -11.42 18.17 1.04
C GLU A 77 -10.79 19.55 1.20
N ASP A 78 -10.41 19.92 2.42
CA ASP A 78 -9.72 21.19 2.66
C ASP A 78 -8.21 21.02 2.76
N GLU A 79 -7.70 19.86 2.32
CA GLU A 79 -6.27 19.54 2.31
C GLU A 79 -5.67 19.46 3.70
N GLN A 80 -6.50 19.14 4.69
CA GLN A 80 -6.02 18.89 6.04
C GLN A 80 -5.80 17.39 6.21
N HIS A 81 -4.72 17.02 6.91
CA HIS A 81 -4.45 15.62 7.17
C HIS A 81 -5.56 14.99 7.99
N LEU A 82 -6.00 13.82 7.60
CA LEU A 82 -7.02 13.09 8.34
C LEU A 82 -6.37 12.33 9.50
N PRO A 83 -7.13 12.10 10.58
CA PRO A 83 -6.62 11.25 11.67
C PRO A 83 -6.31 9.85 11.17
N THR A 84 -5.27 9.24 11.71
CA THR A 84 -4.83 7.93 11.23
C THR A 84 -5.59 6.77 11.81
N GLY A 85 -6.32 6.99 12.92
CA GLY A 85 -6.92 5.87 13.63
C GLY A 85 -7.99 5.11 12.87
N ASP A 86 -8.67 5.79 11.93
CA ASP A 86 -9.75 5.18 11.21
C ASP A 86 -9.44 4.94 9.74
N LEU A 87 -8.18 5.05 9.35
CA LEU A 87 -7.82 4.79 7.96
C LEU A 87 -7.98 3.31 7.63
N PRO A 88 -8.27 2.98 6.36
CA PRO A 88 -8.44 1.59 5.99
C PRO A 88 -7.26 0.71 6.37
N VAL A 89 -6.03 1.19 6.15
CA VAL A 89 -4.86 0.37 6.48
C VAL A 89 -4.73 0.20 7.98
N THR A 90 -5.06 1.23 8.76
CA THR A 90 -5.01 1.14 10.21
C THR A 90 -5.99 0.10 10.72
N ARG A 91 -7.21 0.13 10.17
CA ARG A 91 -8.21 -0.85 10.58
C ARG A 91 -7.83 -2.25 10.14
N ALA A 92 -7.25 -2.40 8.97
CA ALA A 92 -6.83 -3.71 8.50
C ALA A 92 -5.76 -4.28 9.43
N PHE A 93 -4.80 -3.45 9.84
CA PHE A 93 -3.77 -3.91 10.76
C PHE A 93 -4.33 -4.25 12.13
N ARG A 94 -5.25 -3.41 12.63
CA ARG A 94 -5.78 -3.61 13.97
C ARG A 94 -6.71 -4.80 14.05
N ASP A 95 -7.59 -4.94 13.05
CA ASP A 95 -8.67 -5.90 13.12
C ASP A 95 -8.43 -7.17 12.32
N GLY A 96 -7.41 -7.19 11.47
CA GLY A 96 -7.15 -8.34 10.62
C GLY A 96 -8.23 -8.56 9.57
N ARG A 97 -8.94 -7.51 9.19
CA ARG A 97 -10.02 -7.58 8.21
C ARG A 97 -9.84 -6.47 7.19
N PRO A 98 -10.44 -6.61 6.02
CA PRO A 98 -10.36 -5.54 5.03
C PRO A 98 -10.89 -4.23 5.59
N GLY A 99 -10.20 -3.15 5.28
CA GLY A 99 -10.64 -1.80 5.62
C GLY A 99 -11.01 -1.05 4.37
N PHE A 100 -12.03 -0.20 4.48
CA PHE A 100 -12.52 0.58 3.34
C PHE A 100 -12.59 2.03 3.75
N GLY A 101 -12.40 2.93 2.78
CA GLY A 101 -12.53 4.34 3.07
C GLY A 101 -12.59 5.16 1.80
N ARG A 102 -12.87 6.44 1.99
CA ARG A 102 -12.94 7.41 0.91
C ARG A 102 -12.33 8.69 1.44
N PHE A 103 -11.37 9.21 0.72
CA PHE A 103 -10.70 10.44 1.12
C PHE A 103 -9.92 10.97 -0.07
N HIS A 104 -9.19 12.04 0.14
CA HIS A 104 -8.37 12.63 -0.93
C HIS A 104 -6.93 12.23 -0.72
N ILE A 105 -6.25 11.94 -1.83
CA ILE A 105 -4.80 11.75 -1.81
C ILE A 105 -4.20 12.59 -2.92
N ARG A 106 -2.92 12.91 -2.75
CA ARG A 106 -2.22 13.72 -3.73
C ARG A 106 -1.46 12.83 -4.69
N GLY A 107 -1.75 13.01 -5.97
CA GLY A 107 -0.99 12.34 -7.02
C GLY A 107 -0.18 13.37 -7.79
N GLY A 108 0.37 12.94 -8.91
CA GLY A 108 1.16 13.84 -9.74
C GLY A 108 0.37 14.98 -10.33
N SER A 109 -0.94 14.80 -10.49
CA SER A 109 -1.78 15.86 -11.07
C SER A 109 -2.57 16.63 -10.03
N GLY A 110 -2.32 16.41 -8.75
CA GLY A 110 -2.98 17.16 -7.70
C GLY A 110 -3.78 16.30 -6.76
N LEU A 111 -4.68 16.91 -6.04
CA LEU A 111 -5.50 16.26 -5.03
C LEU A 111 -6.67 15.56 -5.71
N VAL A 112 -6.86 14.28 -5.41
CA VAL A 112 -7.87 13.45 -6.06
C VAL A 112 -8.65 12.70 -5.00
N GLU A 113 -9.97 12.69 -5.11
CA GLU A 113 -10.79 11.88 -4.22
C GLU A 113 -10.78 10.44 -4.69
N VAL A 114 -10.51 9.51 -3.77
CA VAL A 114 -10.38 8.09 -4.11
C VAL A 114 -11.17 7.25 -3.14
N GLU A 115 -11.56 6.08 -3.62
CA GLU A 115 -11.98 5.00 -2.74
C GLU A 115 -10.80 4.07 -2.55
N VAL A 116 -10.68 3.53 -1.35
CA VAL A 116 -9.52 2.75 -0.96
C VAL A 116 -9.98 1.49 -0.24
N VAL A 117 -9.32 0.39 -0.56
CA VAL A 117 -9.49 -0.85 0.20
C VAL A 117 -8.13 -1.30 0.64
N ALA A 118 -8.02 -1.70 1.90
CA ALA A 118 -6.79 -2.26 2.46
C ALA A 118 -7.06 -3.67 2.90
N LEU A 119 -6.27 -4.60 2.39
CA LEU A 119 -6.41 -6.03 2.70
C LEU A 119 -5.21 -6.46 3.53
N PRO A 120 -5.45 -6.98 4.74
CA PRO A 120 -4.31 -7.44 5.54
C PRO A 120 -3.71 -8.70 4.93
N LEU A 121 -2.39 -8.78 4.95
CA LEU A 121 -1.68 -9.94 4.46
C LEU A 121 -1.20 -10.72 5.68
N VAL A 122 -1.83 -11.87 5.89
CA VAL A 122 -1.61 -12.67 7.09
C VAL A 122 -0.97 -13.98 6.69
N GLY A 123 0.17 -14.27 7.29
CA GLY A 123 0.82 -15.55 7.07
C GLY A 123 0.72 -16.41 8.31
N SER A 124 1.51 -17.48 8.33
CA SER A 124 1.42 -18.45 9.40
C SER A 124 1.90 -17.89 10.73
N VAL A 125 2.71 -16.83 10.70
CA VAL A 125 3.20 -16.23 11.94
C VAL A 125 2.59 -14.89 12.23
N GLY A 126 1.53 -14.51 11.51
CA GLY A 126 0.82 -13.29 11.81
C GLY A 126 0.78 -12.32 10.65
N LEU A 127 0.56 -11.06 10.98
CA LEU A 127 0.40 -10.02 9.98
C LEU A 127 1.75 -9.62 9.40
N HIS A 128 1.81 -9.53 8.08
CA HIS A 128 3.04 -9.15 7.38
C HIS A 128 2.95 -7.81 6.69
N GLY A 129 1.74 -7.26 6.57
CA GLY A 129 1.56 -6.00 5.88
C GLY A 129 0.16 -5.91 5.32
N ALA A 130 -0.04 -5.03 4.37
CA ALA A 130 -1.33 -4.85 3.72
C ALA A 130 -1.14 -4.55 2.24
N LEU A 131 -2.09 -5.05 1.47
CA LEU A 131 -2.24 -4.65 0.08
C LEU A 131 -3.29 -3.57 0.05
N VAL A 132 -2.96 -2.41 -0.50
CA VAL A 132 -3.87 -1.28 -0.55
C VAL A 132 -4.13 -0.96 -2.01
N MET A 133 -5.39 -0.99 -2.41
CA MET A 133 -5.79 -0.64 -3.76
C MET A 133 -6.67 0.60 -3.69
N PHE A 134 -6.56 1.44 -4.70
CA PHE A 134 -7.36 2.66 -4.72
C PHE A 134 -7.70 3.03 -6.15
N TRP A 135 -8.79 3.79 -6.30
CA TRP A 135 -9.22 4.27 -7.60
C TRP A 135 -9.90 5.62 -7.44
N PRO A 136 -9.72 6.51 -8.41
CA PRO A 136 -10.39 7.81 -8.34
C PRO A 136 -11.89 7.66 -8.43
N LEU A 137 -12.58 8.54 -7.72
CA LEU A 137 -14.02 8.60 -7.84
C LEU A 137 -14.39 9.52 -8.99
N ASP A 138 -15.31 9.04 -9.83
CA ASP A 138 -15.77 9.83 -10.94
C ASP A 138 -16.99 10.59 -10.50
N ARG A 139 -16.81 11.88 -10.30
CA ARG A 139 -17.90 12.74 -9.87
C ARG A 139 -18.54 13.47 -11.03
N GLY A 140 -18.07 13.18 -12.19
CA GLY A 140 -18.39 13.77 -13.42
C GLY A 140 -19.77 13.95 -13.80
#